data_0c24c7a1d9138cdf13465a2711433216
#
_entry.id   0c24c7a1d9138cdf13465a2711433216
#
_cell.length_a   1.000
_cell.length_b   1.000
_cell.length_c   1.000
_cell.angle_alpha   90.00
_cell.angle_beta   90.00
_cell.angle_gamma   90.00
#
_symmetry.space_group_name_H-M   'P 1'
#
loop_
_entity.id
_entity.type
_entity.pdbx_description
1 polymer ?
#
loop_
_entity_poly.entity_id
_entity_poly.type
_entity_poly.pdbx_seq_one_letter_code
_entity_poly.pdbx_strand_id
1 'polypeptide(L)'
;MAGYLVEDQRKVTTHRLIQMKAEGKKIAMLTSYDYTTATITDGAGIDVILVGDSASNVMAGNWTTLPITLDQMIYHAKSVVRGVKRALVICDMPFGTYQVNETEAVSNAIRIMKETHCDALKLEGGIEIIPAVKKILDAGIPICGHLGLTPQAINKFGTYTVRAREEAEAQKLISDAHALEAAGCFAIVLEKIPAALATRVASELTIPIIGIGAGSGCDGQVLVISDMLGMTRGFSPKFLRRYADLNTIMT
;
A
#
# COMPACT_ATOMS: atom_id res chain seq x y z
N MET A 1 10.37 -8.53 26.28
CA MET A 1 11.16 -9.28 25.29
C MET A 1 11.38 -8.35 24.11
N ALA A 2 12.60 -7.91 23.85
CA ALA A 2 12.92 -7.20 22.61
C ALA A 2 12.64 -8.17 21.46
N GLY A 3 11.75 -7.79 20.56
CA GLY A 3 11.42 -8.63 19.40
C GLY A 3 12.66 -8.83 18.55
N TYR A 4 12.94 -10.04 18.14
CA TYR A 4 14.05 -10.42 17.25
C TYR A 4 14.02 -9.69 15.88
N LEU A 5 13.01 -8.85 15.63
CA LEU A 5 12.83 -8.09 14.40
C LEU A 5 13.54 -6.73 14.40
N VAL A 6 14.07 -6.24 15.53
CA VAL A 6 14.56 -4.85 15.64
C VAL A 6 16.03 -4.82 16.07
N GLU A 7 16.94 -5.28 15.21
CA GLU A 7 18.36 -4.99 15.36
C GLU A 7 18.73 -3.61 14.80
N ASP A 8 18.01 -3.10 13.79
CA ASP A 8 18.29 -1.81 13.14
C ASP A 8 17.20 -0.78 13.46
N GLN A 9 17.54 0.21 14.30
CA GLN A 9 16.65 1.31 14.70
C GLN A 9 16.67 2.50 13.75
N ARG A 10 17.45 2.45 12.66
CA ARG A 10 17.49 3.52 11.68
C ARG A 10 16.16 3.62 10.93
N LYS A 11 15.81 4.84 10.53
CA LYS A 11 14.63 5.11 9.67
C LYS A 11 14.70 4.26 8.40
N VAL A 12 13.62 3.54 8.11
CA VAL A 12 13.47 2.80 6.85
C VAL A 12 13.22 3.80 5.72
N THR A 13 13.97 3.65 4.64
CA THR A 13 13.88 4.49 3.43
C THR A 13 13.47 3.66 2.23
N THR A 14 13.05 4.30 1.15
CA THR A 14 12.76 3.63 -0.13
C THR A 14 13.95 2.82 -0.63
N HIS A 15 15.16 3.38 -0.51
CA HIS A 15 16.41 2.69 -0.86
C HIS A 15 16.63 1.43 -0.01
N ARG A 16 16.33 1.50 1.30
CA ARG A 16 16.45 0.32 2.17
C ARG A 16 15.52 -0.81 1.76
N LEU A 17 14.31 -0.52 1.30
CA LEU A 17 13.39 -1.55 0.80
C LEU A 17 13.93 -2.25 -0.46
N ILE A 18 14.51 -1.49 -1.40
CA ILE A 18 15.17 -2.05 -2.59
C ILE A 18 16.34 -2.96 -2.18
N GLN A 19 17.14 -2.51 -1.22
CA GLN A 19 18.24 -3.30 -0.68
C GLN A 19 17.74 -4.59 0.00
N MET A 20 16.64 -4.53 0.78
CA MET A 20 16.05 -5.72 1.42
C MET A 20 15.66 -6.77 0.39
N LYS A 21 15.05 -6.36 -0.74
CA LYS A 21 14.76 -7.28 -1.85
C LYS A 21 16.04 -7.91 -2.39
N ALA A 22 17.06 -7.12 -2.69
CA ALA A 22 18.35 -7.62 -3.19
C ALA A 22 19.02 -8.60 -2.22
N GLU A 23 18.83 -8.41 -0.91
CA GLU A 23 19.31 -9.29 0.15
C GLU A 23 18.40 -10.51 0.40
N GLY A 24 17.28 -10.65 -0.30
CA GLY A 24 16.29 -11.70 -0.08
C GLY A 24 15.51 -11.58 1.24
N LYS A 25 15.56 -10.42 1.90
CA LYS A 25 14.84 -10.12 3.15
C LYS A 25 13.40 -9.74 2.85
N LYS A 26 12.45 -10.34 3.58
CA LYS A 26 11.04 -10.04 3.42
C LYS A 26 10.68 -8.72 4.10
N ILE A 27 9.80 -7.97 3.43
CA ILE A 27 9.29 -6.66 3.88
C ILE A 27 7.94 -6.87 4.55
N ALA A 28 7.80 -6.42 5.78
CA ALA A 28 6.54 -6.43 6.51
C ALA A 28 5.88 -5.05 6.42
N MET A 29 4.66 -5.02 5.88
CA MET A 29 3.87 -3.79 5.72
C MET A 29 2.51 -3.96 6.39
N LEU A 30 2.02 -2.91 7.06
CA LEU A 30 0.74 -2.93 7.76
C LEU A 30 0.07 -1.56 7.65
N THR A 31 -1.26 -1.52 7.57
CA THR A 31 -1.95 -0.24 7.61
C THR A 31 -2.00 0.33 9.03
N SER A 32 -2.03 1.66 9.14
CA SER A 32 -2.42 2.38 10.35
C SER A 32 -3.12 3.68 9.97
N TYR A 33 -4.03 4.15 10.83
CA TYR A 33 -4.88 5.29 10.53
C TYR A 33 -4.90 6.36 11.64
N ASP A 34 -4.24 6.08 12.76
CA ASP A 34 -4.19 6.96 13.94
C ASP A 34 -2.84 6.87 14.67
N TYR A 35 -2.62 7.80 15.58
CA TYR A 35 -1.38 7.94 16.35
C TYR A 35 -1.09 6.70 17.23
N THR A 36 -2.08 6.22 17.97
CA THR A 36 -1.88 5.14 18.93
C THR A 36 -1.51 3.84 18.24
N THR A 37 -2.29 3.46 17.21
CA THR A 37 -2.02 2.27 16.41
C THR A 37 -0.68 2.35 15.70
N ALA A 38 -0.33 3.52 15.15
CA ALA A 38 0.96 3.74 14.48
C ALA A 38 2.14 3.57 15.44
N THR A 39 2.03 4.10 16.67
CA THR A 39 3.08 3.96 17.70
C THR A 39 3.30 2.49 18.09
N ILE A 40 2.22 1.73 18.25
CA ILE A 40 2.29 0.29 18.56
C ILE A 40 2.91 -0.48 17.40
N THR A 41 2.48 -0.20 16.18
CA THR A 41 2.94 -0.88 14.96
C THR A 41 4.41 -0.59 14.68
N ASP A 42 4.85 0.67 14.80
CA ASP A 42 6.25 1.06 14.66
C ASP A 42 7.13 0.40 15.73
N GLY A 43 6.66 0.40 16.98
CA GLY A 43 7.34 -0.25 18.11
C GLY A 43 7.43 -1.78 17.97
N ALA A 44 6.54 -2.40 17.20
CA ALA A 44 6.59 -3.82 16.86
C ALA A 44 7.66 -4.15 15.80
N GLY A 45 8.27 -3.14 15.16
CA GLY A 45 9.34 -3.31 14.18
C GLY A 45 8.87 -3.53 12.74
N ILE A 46 7.66 -3.09 12.39
CA ILE A 46 7.19 -3.12 11.00
C ILE A 46 8.11 -2.28 10.10
N ASP A 47 8.31 -2.68 8.85
CA ASP A 47 9.19 -1.95 7.93
C ASP A 47 8.46 -0.79 7.25
N VAL A 48 7.18 -0.98 6.91
CA VAL A 48 6.36 0.01 6.21
C VAL A 48 5.00 0.15 6.88
N ILE A 49 4.57 1.38 7.11
CA ILE A 49 3.20 1.70 7.51
C ILE A 49 2.49 2.37 6.35
N LEU A 50 1.34 1.81 5.96
CA LEU A 50 0.48 2.35 4.93
C LEU A 50 -0.69 3.11 5.58
N VAL A 51 -0.81 4.39 5.27
CA VAL A 51 -2.05 5.14 5.50
C VAL A 51 -2.92 4.90 4.27
N GLY A 52 -3.70 3.81 4.33
CA GLY A 52 -4.51 3.35 3.20
C GLY A 52 -5.82 4.10 3.07
N ASP A 53 -6.31 4.28 1.84
CA ASP A 53 -7.67 4.78 1.58
C ASP A 53 -8.76 3.81 2.07
N SER A 54 -8.38 2.57 2.43
CA SER A 54 -9.18 1.64 3.23
C SER A 54 -9.68 2.24 4.56
N ALA A 55 -9.11 3.38 5.01
CA ALA A 55 -9.69 4.19 6.09
C ALA A 55 -11.15 4.56 5.82
N SER A 56 -11.54 4.74 4.55
CA SER A 56 -12.94 4.91 4.14
C SER A 56 -13.83 3.79 4.67
N ASN A 57 -13.37 2.55 4.60
CA ASN A 57 -14.13 1.39 5.04
C ASN A 57 -14.03 1.19 6.56
N VAL A 58 -12.81 1.09 7.10
CA VAL A 58 -12.58 0.61 8.46
C VAL A 58 -12.64 1.69 9.52
N MET A 59 -12.51 2.98 9.15
CA MET A 59 -12.60 4.12 10.05
C MET A 59 -13.90 4.90 9.88
N ALA A 60 -14.35 5.10 8.63
CA ALA A 60 -15.54 5.90 8.33
C ALA A 60 -16.80 5.06 8.05
N GLY A 61 -16.67 3.73 7.88
CA GLY A 61 -17.80 2.82 7.67
C GLY A 61 -18.42 2.86 6.27
N ASN A 62 -17.72 3.41 5.28
CA ASN A 62 -18.19 3.43 3.89
C ASN A 62 -18.04 2.05 3.23
N TRP A 63 -18.88 1.77 2.23
CA TRP A 63 -18.86 0.51 1.49
C TRP A 63 -17.65 0.35 0.56
N THR A 64 -17.06 1.47 0.12
CA THR A 64 -15.91 1.49 -0.80
C THR A 64 -14.87 2.50 -0.32
N THR A 65 -13.70 2.49 -0.96
CA THR A 65 -12.65 3.50 -0.69
C THR A 65 -12.95 4.84 -1.37
N LEU A 66 -13.89 4.90 -2.32
CA LEU A 66 -14.16 6.09 -3.15
C LEU A 66 -14.55 7.36 -2.40
N PRO A 67 -15.35 7.31 -1.29
CA PRO A 67 -15.82 8.53 -0.64
C PRO A 67 -14.77 9.28 0.16
N ILE A 68 -13.63 8.65 0.53
CA ILE A 68 -12.63 9.33 1.37
C ILE A 68 -12.01 10.49 0.64
N THR A 69 -11.96 11.65 1.30
CA THR A 69 -11.42 12.88 0.73
C THR A 69 -9.92 13.03 0.98
N LEU A 70 -9.29 13.92 0.21
CA LEU A 70 -7.90 14.30 0.41
C LEU A 70 -7.64 14.82 1.83
N ASP A 71 -8.55 15.64 2.35
CA ASP A 71 -8.44 16.22 3.71
C ASP A 71 -8.50 15.14 4.80
N GLN A 72 -9.36 14.14 4.63
CA GLN A 72 -9.42 13.00 5.54
C GLN A 72 -8.15 12.16 5.49
N MET A 73 -7.61 11.90 4.30
CA MET A 73 -6.34 11.19 4.16
C MET A 73 -5.18 11.97 4.80
N ILE A 74 -5.14 13.29 4.62
CA ILE A 74 -4.17 14.18 5.28
C ILE A 74 -4.32 14.12 6.81
N TYR A 75 -5.54 14.12 7.34
CA TYR A 75 -5.79 13.97 8.78
C TYR A 75 -5.23 12.66 9.32
N HIS A 76 -5.52 11.53 8.68
CA HIS A 76 -5.00 10.22 9.07
C HIS A 76 -3.47 10.17 8.98
N ALA A 77 -2.90 10.64 7.88
CA ALA A 77 -1.46 10.61 7.66
C ALA A 77 -0.70 11.48 8.68
N LYS A 78 -1.22 12.68 9.01
CA LYS A 78 -0.66 13.52 10.10
C LYS A 78 -0.64 12.79 11.44
N SER A 79 -1.70 12.06 11.75
CA SER A 79 -1.83 11.31 12.98
C SER A 79 -0.81 10.16 13.04
N VAL A 80 -0.69 9.41 11.95
CA VAL A 80 0.25 8.28 11.83
C VAL A 80 1.69 8.75 11.91
N VAL A 81 2.09 9.75 11.12
CA VAL A 81 3.48 10.23 11.05
C VAL A 81 4.00 10.68 12.41
N ARG A 82 3.15 11.31 13.25
CA ARG A 82 3.53 11.71 14.62
C ARG A 82 3.86 10.52 15.52
N GLY A 83 3.30 9.34 15.24
CA GLY A 83 3.52 8.11 16.02
C GLY A 83 4.70 7.27 15.56
N VAL A 84 5.26 7.54 14.37
CA VAL A 84 6.26 6.70 13.71
C VAL A 84 7.65 7.31 13.85
N LYS A 85 8.62 6.47 14.21
CA LYS A 85 10.05 6.84 14.31
C LYS A 85 10.91 6.10 13.30
N ARG A 86 10.62 4.82 13.06
CA ARG A 86 11.45 3.92 12.24
C ARG A 86 10.82 3.56 10.89
N ALA A 87 9.58 3.11 10.86
CA ALA A 87 8.95 2.61 9.65
C ALA A 87 8.84 3.67 8.55
N LEU A 88 8.97 3.25 7.28
CA LEU A 88 8.62 4.10 6.14
C LEU A 88 7.11 4.33 6.13
N VAL A 89 6.65 5.56 6.03
CA VAL A 89 5.22 5.89 5.97
C VAL A 89 4.82 6.23 4.53
N ILE A 90 3.91 5.42 3.97
CA ILE A 90 3.31 5.64 2.65
C ILE A 90 1.87 6.11 2.85
N CYS A 91 1.44 7.15 2.14
CA CYS A 91 0.05 7.61 2.12
C CYS A 91 -0.60 7.36 0.76
N ASP A 92 -1.81 6.80 0.75
CA ASP A 92 -2.58 6.67 -0.50
C ASP A 92 -3.06 8.03 -0.99
N MET A 93 -2.95 8.25 -2.29
CA MET A 93 -3.70 9.32 -2.96
C MET A 93 -5.12 8.81 -3.20
N PRO A 94 -6.15 9.44 -2.60
CA PRO A 94 -7.52 8.96 -2.75
C PRO A 94 -8.06 9.17 -4.17
N PHE A 95 -9.10 8.42 -4.51
CA PHE A 95 -9.78 8.52 -5.80
C PHE A 95 -10.16 9.97 -6.15
N GLY A 96 -9.93 10.34 -7.40
CA GLY A 96 -10.23 11.67 -7.93
C GLY A 96 -9.10 12.69 -7.77
N THR A 97 -8.00 12.35 -7.06
CA THR A 97 -6.93 13.32 -6.78
C THR A 97 -5.74 13.24 -7.75
N TYR A 98 -5.70 12.21 -8.62
CA TYR A 98 -4.61 12.04 -9.61
C TYR A 98 -5.08 11.53 -10.97
N GLN A 99 -6.39 11.21 -11.12
CA GLN A 99 -6.94 10.69 -12.37
C GLN A 99 -7.37 11.78 -13.36
N VAL A 100 -7.55 13.02 -12.90
CA VAL A 100 -8.09 14.12 -13.73
C VAL A 100 -7.03 14.61 -14.74
N ASN A 101 -5.86 15.02 -14.24
CA ASN A 101 -4.70 15.44 -15.02
C ASN A 101 -3.42 15.47 -14.15
N GLU A 102 -2.26 15.59 -14.81
CA GLU A 102 -0.95 15.54 -14.13
C GLU A 102 -0.72 16.77 -13.23
N THR A 103 -1.27 17.94 -13.57
CA THR A 103 -1.11 19.15 -12.78
C THR A 103 -1.85 19.06 -11.45
N GLU A 104 -3.08 18.56 -11.46
CA GLU A 104 -3.82 18.30 -10.22
C GLU A 104 -3.16 17.18 -9.43
N ALA A 105 -2.69 16.12 -10.09
CA ALA A 105 -2.00 15.02 -9.43
C ALA A 105 -0.79 15.50 -8.63
N VAL A 106 0.11 16.28 -9.25
CA VAL A 106 1.29 16.80 -8.56
C VAL A 106 0.95 17.83 -7.49
N SER A 107 -0.07 18.67 -7.70
CA SER A 107 -0.54 19.63 -6.70
C SER A 107 -1.05 18.93 -5.44
N ASN A 108 -1.89 17.91 -5.60
CA ASN A 108 -2.41 17.10 -4.49
C ASN A 108 -1.30 16.30 -3.79
N ALA A 109 -0.36 15.75 -4.55
CA ALA A 109 0.80 15.04 -4.00
C ALA A 109 1.67 15.96 -3.14
N ILE A 110 2.01 17.15 -3.64
CA ILE A 110 2.77 18.17 -2.89
C ILE A 110 2.03 18.57 -1.61
N ARG A 111 0.70 18.71 -1.68
CA ARG A 111 -0.12 19.04 -0.53
C ARG A 111 -0.03 17.96 0.55
N ILE A 112 -0.18 16.67 0.19
CA ILE A 112 -0.01 15.57 1.14
C ILE A 112 1.38 15.63 1.78
N MET A 113 2.44 15.67 0.98
CA MET A 113 3.81 15.66 1.48
C MET A 113 4.09 16.82 2.45
N LYS A 114 3.70 18.03 2.09
CA LYS A 114 3.94 19.25 2.91
C LYS A 114 3.14 19.24 4.20
N GLU A 115 1.92 18.77 4.18
CA GLU A 115 1.05 18.82 5.35
C GLU A 115 1.29 17.65 6.31
N THR A 116 1.70 16.48 5.82
CA THR A 116 1.77 15.25 6.61
C THR A 116 3.19 14.86 6.99
N HIS A 117 4.17 15.20 6.16
CA HIS A 117 5.56 14.73 6.25
C HIS A 117 5.68 13.18 6.12
N CYS A 118 4.77 12.53 5.41
CA CYS A 118 4.95 11.12 5.03
C CYS A 118 6.13 10.97 4.06
N ASP A 119 6.65 9.75 3.92
CA ASP A 119 7.88 9.50 3.17
C ASP A 119 7.62 9.25 1.67
N ALA A 120 6.43 8.75 1.32
CA ALA A 120 6.07 8.38 -0.05
C ALA A 120 4.54 8.35 -0.25
N LEU A 121 4.12 8.26 -1.51
CA LEU A 121 2.70 8.14 -1.88
C LEU A 121 2.43 6.82 -2.61
N LYS A 122 1.17 6.32 -2.57
CA LYS A 122 0.72 5.19 -3.37
C LYS A 122 -0.40 5.59 -4.30
N LEU A 123 -0.34 5.11 -5.55
CA LEU A 123 -1.31 5.35 -6.61
C LEU A 123 -1.74 4.01 -7.22
N GLU A 124 -3.03 3.89 -7.56
CA GLU A 124 -3.63 2.73 -8.19
C GLU A 124 -3.77 2.92 -9.70
N GLY A 125 -3.31 1.93 -10.48
CA GLY A 125 -3.38 1.91 -11.92
C GLY A 125 -2.05 1.55 -12.57
N GLY A 126 -2.10 1.26 -13.87
CA GLY A 126 -0.97 0.87 -14.70
C GLY A 126 -0.54 2.00 -15.64
N ILE A 127 -0.41 1.65 -16.91
CA ILE A 127 0.08 2.57 -17.96
C ILE A 127 -0.76 3.85 -18.07
N GLU A 128 -2.02 3.80 -17.72
CA GLU A 128 -2.96 4.93 -17.78
C GLU A 128 -2.63 6.06 -16.80
N ILE A 129 -1.91 5.76 -15.71
CA ILE A 129 -1.53 6.76 -14.70
C ILE A 129 -0.04 7.19 -14.81
N ILE A 130 0.73 6.61 -15.73
CA ILE A 130 2.16 6.93 -15.90
C ILE A 130 2.42 8.43 -16.06
N PRO A 131 1.63 9.22 -16.81
CA PRO A 131 1.86 10.65 -16.88
C PRO A 131 1.81 11.35 -15.51
N ALA A 132 0.81 11.03 -14.68
CA ALA A 132 0.70 11.54 -13.31
C ALA A 132 1.86 11.06 -12.43
N VAL A 133 2.21 9.77 -12.50
CA VAL A 133 3.34 9.18 -11.77
C VAL A 133 4.64 9.91 -12.08
N LYS A 134 4.97 10.10 -13.37
CA LYS A 134 6.19 10.81 -13.78
C LYS A 134 6.21 12.24 -13.27
N LYS A 135 5.09 12.96 -13.39
CA LYS A 135 5.00 14.34 -12.92
C LYS A 135 5.23 14.49 -11.42
N ILE A 136 4.73 13.53 -10.63
CA ILE A 136 4.94 13.51 -9.18
C ILE A 136 6.38 13.14 -8.85
N LEU A 137 6.97 12.15 -9.54
CA LEU A 137 8.39 11.77 -9.39
C LEU A 137 9.33 12.91 -9.74
N ASP A 138 9.06 13.67 -10.80
CA ASP A 138 9.82 14.86 -11.21
C ASP A 138 9.80 15.96 -10.13
N ALA A 139 8.76 16.00 -9.30
CA ALA A 139 8.69 16.89 -8.14
C ALA A 139 9.49 16.36 -6.91
N GLY A 140 10.18 15.21 -7.04
CA GLY A 140 10.99 14.61 -5.99
C GLY A 140 10.21 13.75 -4.99
N ILE A 141 8.97 13.35 -5.30
CA ILE A 141 8.10 12.58 -4.40
C ILE A 141 8.16 11.09 -4.78
N PRO A 142 8.59 10.19 -3.88
CA PRO A 142 8.65 8.76 -4.17
C PRO A 142 7.26 8.14 -4.32
N ILE A 143 7.09 7.23 -5.31
CA ILE A 143 5.82 6.57 -5.61
C ILE A 143 5.91 5.06 -5.47
N CYS A 144 4.92 4.49 -4.77
CA CYS A 144 4.57 3.07 -4.79
C CYS A 144 3.39 2.87 -5.74
N GLY A 145 3.51 1.96 -6.71
CA GLY A 145 2.40 1.57 -7.59
C GLY A 145 1.44 0.60 -6.91
N HIS A 146 0.24 0.40 -7.48
CA HIS A 146 -0.70 -0.62 -7.03
C HIS A 146 -1.45 -1.21 -8.22
N LEU A 147 -1.34 -2.53 -8.41
CA LEU A 147 -1.93 -3.29 -9.51
C LEU A 147 -2.72 -4.51 -9.02
N GLY A 148 -3.47 -5.12 -9.93
CA GLY A 148 -4.35 -6.24 -9.66
C GLY A 148 -5.75 -5.77 -9.31
N LEU A 149 -6.30 -6.18 -8.18
CA LEU A 149 -7.52 -5.57 -7.66
C LEU A 149 -7.15 -4.19 -7.08
N THR A 150 -7.62 -3.15 -7.72
CA THR A 150 -7.48 -1.77 -7.26
C THR A 150 -8.83 -1.28 -6.74
N PRO A 151 -9.01 -1.12 -5.41
CA PRO A 151 -10.31 -0.76 -4.82
C PRO A 151 -10.92 0.53 -5.37
N GLN A 152 -10.11 1.49 -5.80
CA GLN A 152 -10.59 2.72 -6.45
C GLN A 152 -11.28 2.45 -7.81
N ALA A 153 -11.00 1.33 -8.44
CA ALA A 153 -11.66 0.91 -9.70
C ALA A 153 -12.82 -0.08 -9.48
N ILE A 154 -13.33 -0.22 -8.25
CA ILE A 154 -14.32 -1.25 -7.89
C ILE A 154 -15.59 -1.19 -8.76
N ASN A 155 -16.05 0.00 -9.11
CA ASN A 155 -17.23 0.15 -9.98
C ASN A 155 -16.97 -0.35 -11.41
N LYS A 156 -15.73 -0.24 -11.90
CA LYS A 156 -15.31 -0.81 -13.20
C LYS A 156 -15.23 -2.33 -13.13
N PHE A 157 -14.77 -2.88 -12.03
CA PHE A 157 -14.65 -4.33 -11.86
C PHE A 157 -15.98 -5.01 -11.50
N GLY A 158 -16.87 -4.29 -10.80
CA GLY A 158 -18.16 -4.81 -10.34
C GLY A 158 -18.07 -5.83 -9.21
N THR A 159 -16.87 -6.31 -8.87
CA THR A 159 -16.65 -7.36 -7.86
C THR A 159 -15.25 -7.28 -7.25
N TYR A 160 -15.09 -7.84 -6.04
CA TYR A 160 -13.80 -8.01 -5.36
C TYR A 160 -13.16 -9.38 -5.66
N THR A 161 -13.39 -9.97 -6.84
CA THR A 161 -12.79 -11.25 -7.23
C THR A 161 -11.31 -11.13 -7.57
N VAL A 162 -10.62 -12.27 -7.64
CA VAL A 162 -9.21 -12.36 -8.06
C VAL A 162 -9.08 -11.85 -9.50
N ARG A 163 -8.16 -10.94 -9.74
CA ARG A 163 -7.86 -10.32 -11.04
C ARG A 163 -6.76 -11.09 -11.79
N ALA A 164 -6.56 -10.74 -13.05
CA ALA A 164 -5.48 -11.29 -13.88
C ALA A 164 -5.46 -12.84 -13.94
N ARG A 165 -6.63 -13.47 -13.99
CA ARG A 165 -6.78 -14.91 -14.18
C ARG A 165 -6.71 -15.29 -15.65
N GLU A 166 -7.22 -14.42 -16.53
CA GLU A 166 -7.18 -14.59 -17.96
C GLU A 166 -5.85 -14.07 -18.53
N GLU A 167 -5.33 -14.73 -19.58
CA GLU A 167 -4.02 -14.44 -20.15
C GLU A 167 -3.86 -12.96 -20.55
N ALA A 168 -4.86 -12.37 -21.19
CA ALA A 168 -4.80 -10.98 -21.63
C ALA A 168 -4.67 -10.00 -20.43
N GLU A 169 -5.38 -10.26 -19.34
CA GLU A 169 -5.30 -9.44 -18.14
C GLU A 169 -3.96 -9.66 -17.41
N ALA A 170 -3.45 -10.89 -17.40
CA ALA A 170 -2.14 -11.23 -16.84
C ALA A 170 -1.00 -10.53 -17.60
N GLN A 171 -1.02 -10.56 -18.92
CA GLN A 171 -0.03 -9.86 -19.76
C GLN A 171 -0.10 -8.35 -19.59
N LYS A 172 -1.31 -7.77 -19.48
CA LYS A 172 -1.47 -6.35 -19.17
C LYS A 172 -0.84 -6.02 -17.82
N LEU A 173 -1.10 -6.81 -16.77
CA LEU A 173 -0.54 -6.58 -15.43
C LEU A 173 0.99 -6.61 -15.45
N ILE A 174 1.61 -7.55 -16.16
CA ILE A 174 3.07 -7.63 -16.32
C ILE A 174 3.58 -6.36 -17.02
N SER A 175 2.96 -5.96 -18.12
CA SER A 175 3.34 -4.76 -18.86
C SER A 175 3.20 -3.50 -18.00
N ASP A 176 2.12 -3.38 -17.24
CA ASP A 176 1.89 -2.26 -16.31
C ASP A 176 2.95 -2.22 -15.20
N ALA A 177 3.34 -3.38 -14.66
CA ALA A 177 4.37 -3.46 -13.62
C ALA A 177 5.74 -2.99 -14.13
N HIS A 178 6.15 -3.43 -15.32
CA HIS A 178 7.37 -2.92 -15.97
C HIS A 178 7.29 -1.42 -16.29
N ALA A 179 6.13 -0.92 -16.73
CA ALA A 179 5.94 0.50 -17.00
C ALA A 179 6.08 1.37 -15.74
N LEU A 180 5.53 0.91 -14.60
CA LEU A 180 5.67 1.58 -13.31
C LEU A 180 7.13 1.58 -12.82
N GLU A 181 7.84 0.46 -12.94
CA GLU A 181 9.28 0.39 -12.62
C GLU A 181 10.07 1.34 -13.51
N ALA A 182 9.86 1.28 -14.82
CA ALA A 182 10.54 2.15 -15.79
C ALA A 182 10.22 3.65 -15.60
N ALA A 183 9.05 3.97 -15.05
CA ALA A 183 8.70 5.34 -14.66
C ALA A 183 9.44 5.83 -13.41
N GLY A 184 9.98 4.91 -12.57
CA GLY A 184 10.73 5.24 -11.36
C GLY A 184 10.01 4.94 -10.05
N CYS A 185 8.92 4.18 -10.05
CA CYS A 185 8.31 3.68 -8.81
C CYS A 185 9.33 2.87 -8.01
N PHE A 186 9.36 3.02 -6.69
CA PHE A 186 10.31 2.30 -5.83
C PHE A 186 9.77 0.94 -5.34
N ALA A 187 8.47 0.70 -5.44
CA ALA A 187 7.79 -0.54 -5.06
C ALA A 187 6.44 -0.64 -5.77
N ILE A 188 5.85 -1.84 -5.81
CA ILE A 188 4.50 -2.07 -6.31
C ILE A 188 3.75 -3.00 -5.35
N VAL A 189 2.51 -2.64 -5.00
CA VAL A 189 1.56 -3.53 -4.34
C VAL A 189 0.84 -4.36 -5.41
N LEU A 190 0.74 -5.67 -5.20
CA LEU A 190 -0.08 -6.59 -6.01
C LEU A 190 -1.21 -7.16 -5.16
N GLU A 191 -2.46 -6.83 -5.52
CA GLU A 191 -3.62 -7.27 -4.75
C GLU A 191 -4.46 -8.28 -5.51
N LYS A 192 -4.81 -9.40 -4.80
CA LYS A 192 -5.78 -10.42 -5.24
C LYS A 192 -5.55 -10.87 -6.69
N ILE A 193 -4.35 -11.36 -6.99
CA ILE A 193 -3.96 -11.97 -8.25
C ILE A 193 -3.46 -13.41 -8.02
N PRO A 194 -3.36 -14.26 -9.06
CA PRO A 194 -2.79 -15.59 -8.92
C PRO A 194 -1.35 -15.57 -8.37
N ALA A 195 -1.06 -16.44 -7.40
CA ALA A 195 0.25 -16.49 -6.73
C ALA A 195 1.41 -16.72 -7.72
N ALA A 196 1.23 -17.57 -8.73
CA ALA A 196 2.24 -17.81 -9.76
C ALA A 196 2.57 -16.55 -10.56
N LEU A 197 1.55 -15.74 -10.91
CA LEU A 197 1.74 -14.46 -11.59
C LEU A 197 2.49 -13.46 -10.71
N ALA A 198 2.11 -13.34 -9.43
CA ALA A 198 2.79 -12.45 -8.49
C ALA A 198 4.27 -12.84 -8.30
N THR A 199 4.55 -14.15 -8.18
CA THR A 199 5.93 -14.67 -8.10
C THR A 199 6.74 -14.32 -9.35
N ARG A 200 6.13 -14.47 -10.53
CA ARG A 200 6.76 -14.11 -11.81
C ARG A 200 7.11 -12.62 -11.85
N VAL A 201 6.14 -11.74 -11.57
CA VAL A 201 6.38 -10.28 -11.54
C VAL A 201 7.46 -9.92 -10.52
N ALA A 202 7.44 -10.53 -9.32
CA ALA A 202 8.47 -10.30 -8.31
C ALA A 202 9.88 -10.73 -8.76
N SER A 203 9.99 -11.76 -9.59
CA SER A 203 11.28 -12.21 -10.13
C SER A 203 11.78 -11.38 -11.31
N GLU A 204 10.88 -10.78 -12.08
CA GLU A 204 11.23 -9.98 -13.26
C GLU A 204 11.63 -8.54 -12.92
N LEU A 205 11.10 -7.96 -11.84
CA LEU A 205 11.38 -6.57 -11.45
C LEU A 205 12.50 -6.47 -10.41
N THR A 206 13.19 -5.34 -10.39
CA THR A 206 14.25 -5.04 -9.40
C THR A 206 13.71 -4.35 -8.15
N ILE A 207 12.56 -3.67 -8.26
CA ILE A 207 11.89 -3.00 -7.16
C ILE A 207 11.05 -4.00 -6.32
N PRO A 208 10.85 -3.76 -5.02
CA PRO A 208 10.04 -4.60 -4.15
C PRO A 208 8.59 -4.78 -4.62
N ILE A 209 8.13 -6.02 -4.58
CA ILE A 209 6.73 -6.39 -4.82
C ILE A 209 6.09 -6.81 -3.49
N ILE A 210 5.06 -6.08 -3.08
CA ILE A 210 4.33 -6.29 -1.82
C ILE A 210 2.98 -6.93 -2.14
N GLY A 211 2.73 -8.13 -1.64
CA GLY A 211 1.50 -8.87 -1.92
C GLY A 211 0.42 -8.66 -0.87
N ILE A 212 -0.84 -8.64 -1.31
CA ILE A 212 -2.02 -8.87 -0.48
C ILE A 212 -2.99 -9.78 -1.22
N GLY A 213 -3.19 -11.00 -0.73
CA GLY A 213 -3.94 -12.02 -1.47
C GLY A 213 -3.29 -12.41 -2.81
N ALA A 214 -1.96 -12.31 -2.90
CA ALA A 214 -1.16 -12.60 -4.09
C ALA A 214 -0.17 -13.75 -3.88
N GLY A 215 -0.29 -14.50 -2.77
CA GLY A 215 0.61 -15.61 -2.43
C GLY A 215 1.91 -15.15 -1.74
N SER A 216 2.75 -16.11 -1.37
CA SER A 216 3.98 -15.88 -0.59
C SER A 216 5.22 -15.59 -1.43
N GLY A 217 5.12 -15.64 -2.77
CA GLY A 217 6.25 -15.43 -3.69
C GLY A 217 6.67 -13.97 -3.86
N CYS A 218 5.97 -13.01 -3.25
CA CYS A 218 6.31 -11.60 -3.24
C CYS A 218 7.48 -11.29 -2.28
N ASP A 219 8.09 -10.12 -2.43
CA ASP A 219 9.19 -9.66 -1.57
C ASP A 219 8.69 -9.19 -0.19
N GLY A 220 7.43 -8.82 -0.08
CA GLY A 220 6.77 -8.45 1.17
C GLY A 220 5.28 -8.75 1.16
N GLN A 221 4.63 -8.48 2.28
CA GLN A 221 3.18 -8.63 2.46
C GLN A 221 2.60 -7.41 3.16
N VAL A 222 1.38 -7.03 2.77
CA VAL A 222 0.60 -6.02 3.49
C VAL A 222 -0.75 -6.59 3.94
N LEU A 223 -1.22 -6.15 5.10
CA LEU A 223 -2.57 -6.42 5.61
C LEU A 223 -3.19 -5.13 6.15
N VAL A 224 -4.52 -5.10 6.14
CA VAL A 224 -5.29 -4.09 6.89
C VAL A 224 -5.26 -4.49 8.36
N ILE A 225 -4.83 -3.57 9.24
CA ILE A 225 -4.59 -3.89 10.65
C ILE A 225 -5.84 -4.39 11.38
N SER A 226 -7.00 -3.79 11.14
CA SER A 226 -8.27 -4.22 11.74
C SER A 226 -8.66 -5.64 11.33
N ASP A 227 -8.35 -6.04 10.11
CA ASP A 227 -8.60 -7.40 9.62
C ASP A 227 -7.61 -8.39 10.26
N MET A 228 -6.33 -8.03 10.29
CA MET A 228 -5.27 -8.84 10.90
C MET A 228 -5.54 -9.10 12.39
N LEU A 229 -6.06 -8.11 13.10
CA LEU A 229 -6.38 -8.20 14.53
C LEU A 229 -7.79 -8.75 14.83
N GLY A 230 -8.55 -9.12 13.80
CA GLY A 230 -9.88 -9.69 13.96
C GLY A 230 -10.93 -8.71 14.51
N MET A 231 -10.78 -7.41 14.23
CA MET A 231 -11.76 -6.40 14.62
C MET A 231 -12.97 -6.39 13.68
N THR A 232 -12.74 -6.66 12.37
CA THR A 232 -13.78 -6.66 11.34
C THR A 232 -14.57 -7.96 11.35
N ARG A 233 -15.87 -7.90 11.64
CA ARG A 233 -16.77 -9.05 11.52
C ARG A 233 -17.25 -9.24 10.08
N GLY A 234 -17.52 -10.50 9.70
CA GLY A 234 -18.12 -10.85 8.40
C GLY A 234 -17.14 -10.80 7.21
N PHE A 235 -15.97 -10.18 7.34
CA PHE A 235 -14.94 -10.17 6.31
C PHE A 235 -13.85 -11.18 6.64
N SER A 236 -13.77 -12.27 5.90
CA SER A 236 -12.76 -13.33 6.12
C SER A 236 -12.30 -13.92 4.78
N PRO A 237 -11.54 -13.15 3.99
CA PRO A 237 -11.02 -13.66 2.74
C PRO A 237 -9.98 -14.77 2.98
N LYS A 238 -9.86 -15.72 2.05
CA LYS A 238 -8.98 -16.90 2.20
C LYS A 238 -7.51 -16.56 2.47
N PHE A 239 -7.03 -15.40 2.05
CA PHE A 239 -5.66 -14.97 2.25
C PHE A 239 -5.41 -14.36 3.62
N LEU A 240 -6.46 -13.96 4.34
CA LEU A 240 -6.34 -13.28 5.62
C LEU A 240 -6.02 -14.28 6.74
N ARG A 241 -4.84 -14.15 7.33
CA ARG A 241 -4.54 -14.78 8.61
C ARG A 241 -4.84 -13.79 9.73
N ARG A 242 -5.72 -14.16 10.64
CA ARG A 242 -5.95 -13.39 11.87
C ARG A 242 -4.91 -13.80 12.91
N TYR A 243 -4.36 -12.81 13.57
CA TYR A 243 -3.35 -12.98 14.63
C TYR A 243 -3.94 -12.73 16.02
N ALA A 244 -5.12 -12.13 16.09
CA ALA A 244 -5.90 -11.91 17.31
C ALA A 244 -7.40 -11.94 16.98
N ASP A 245 -8.23 -11.92 18.01
CA ASP A 245 -9.69 -11.76 17.92
C ASP A 245 -10.11 -10.61 18.85
N LEU A 246 -9.72 -9.39 18.46
CA LEU A 246 -10.04 -8.22 19.26
C LEU A 246 -11.55 -7.94 19.32
N ASN A 247 -12.30 -8.35 18.30
CA ASN A 247 -13.75 -8.19 18.36
C ASN A 247 -14.35 -8.91 19.58
N THR A 248 -13.97 -10.16 19.82
CA THR A 248 -14.42 -10.93 20.98
C THR A 248 -13.90 -10.36 22.31
N ILE A 249 -12.66 -9.83 22.32
CA ILE A 249 -12.07 -9.23 23.53
C ILE A 249 -12.79 -7.93 23.92
N MET A 250 -13.25 -7.16 22.93
CA MET A 250 -13.88 -5.85 23.14
C MET A 250 -15.39 -5.91 23.38
N THR A 251 -16.05 -7.06 23.17
CA THR A 251 -17.49 -7.27 23.35
C THR A 251 -17.81 -8.18 24.52
#